data_ffbcb5808c7520121dc1dc06d573020d
#
_entry.id   ffbcb5808c7520121dc1dc06d573020d
#
_cell.length_a   1.000
_cell.length_b   1.000
_cell.length_c   1.000
_cell.angle_alpha   90.00
_cell.angle_beta   90.00
_cell.angle_gamma   90.00
#
_symmetry.space_group_name_H-M   'P 1'
#
loop_
_entity.id
_entity.type
_entity.pdbx_description
1 polymer ?
#
loop_
_entity_poly.entity_id
_entity_poly.type
_entity_poly.pdbx_seq_one_letter_code
_entity_poly.pdbx_strand_id
1 'polypeptide(L)'
;MSRDEVMPAVRGILGVLGMFRKQGATFREAQSKIEAIDRSQAVIEFALDGTILTANENFLAAMGYALEEIVGKHHSMFVPSDYASSDEYRAFWKSLAQGLYQADEFKRLAKGGREIWIQASYNPVLDRAGKPVKVIKFATDITAQKLQAADHAAQVAAIGRVQAVIEFTLDGKVITANENFLSTLGYGLEEIAGKHHAMFCDPTYTASRDYADFWERLRAGEFVAGEFQRIGKGGKDVWIQASYNPILDPAGKPVKIIKFATDITERKRAEAIIALLTRSLESMAGGDLRGRIDQSFTGQYEALRQAYNKTLEQLVDIVSRLKSTSGAVKTATSELLTGANDLADRTTKQAATIEETSAAMEQLSGAVVASARQARTAADKARSLSASASEGGTVMGEANKAMERISASSAKISNIIGMID
;
A
#
# COMPACT_ATOMS: atom_id res chain seq x y z
N MET A 1 88.19 12.17 15.88
CA MET A 1 87.08 11.51 15.20
C MET A 1 86.77 12.20 13.89
N SER A 2 86.99 11.53 12.78
CA SER A 2 86.83 12.13 11.46
C SER A 2 85.33 12.28 11.11
N ARG A 3 85.07 13.25 10.25
CA ARG A 3 83.66 13.57 9.76
C ARG A 3 83.00 12.34 9.12
N ASP A 4 83.70 11.34 8.72
CA ASP A 4 83.18 10.12 8.04
C ASP A 4 82.66 9.04 9.00
N GLU A 5 83.05 9.05 10.28
CA GLU A 5 82.51 8.10 11.29
C GLU A 5 81.21 8.59 11.96
N VAL A 6 80.88 9.89 11.87
CA VAL A 6 79.67 10.47 12.51
C VAL A 6 78.47 10.39 11.57
N MET A 7 78.66 10.34 10.26
CA MET A 7 77.62 10.38 9.24
C MET A 7 76.72 9.10 9.22
N PRO A 8 77.21 7.89 9.42
CA PRO A 8 76.35 6.70 9.48
C PRO A 8 75.48 6.64 10.71
N ALA A 9 76.01 7.07 11.85
CA ALA A 9 75.24 7.13 13.12
C ALA A 9 74.10 8.15 13.09
N VAL A 10 74.36 9.34 12.51
CA VAL A 10 73.32 10.40 12.35
C VAL A 10 72.23 9.97 11.37
N ARG A 11 72.58 9.30 10.24
CA ARG A 11 71.60 8.69 9.32
C ARG A 11 70.78 7.62 9.98
N GLY A 12 71.36 6.76 10.82
CA GLY A 12 70.65 5.75 11.60
C GLY A 12 69.63 6.36 12.56
N ILE A 13 70.04 7.41 13.31
CA ILE A 13 69.16 8.12 14.25
C ILE A 13 68.04 8.87 13.52
N LEU A 14 68.34 9.53 12.39
CA LEU A 14 67.29 10.17 11.56
C LEU A 14 66.33 9.17 10.94
N GLY A 15 66.82 7.98 10.54
CA GLY A 15 65.97 6.88 10.05
C GLY A 15 65.03 6.34 11.13
N VAL A 16 65.52 6.12 12.34
CA VAL A 16 64.75 5.68 13.50
C VAL A 16 63.73 6.74 13.92
N LEU A 17 64.13 8.05 13.99
CA LEU A 17 63.22 9.15 14.25
C LEU A 17 62.15 9.32 13.18
N GLY A 18 62.49 9.09 11.90
CA GLY A 18 61.56 9.07 10.78
C GLY A 18 60.55 7.94 10.88
N MET A 19 61.00 6.75 11.34
CA MET A 19 60.15 5.58 11.58
C MET A 19 59.17 5.80 12.74
N PHE A 20 59.63 6.36 13.88
CA PHE A 20 58.77 6.72 15.02
C PHE A 20 57.78 7.84 14.65
N ARG A 21 58.19 8.82 13.84
CA ARG A 21 57.31 9.89 13.36
C ARG A 21 56.20 9.35 12.41
N LYS A 22 56.57 8.37 11.54
CA LYS A 22 55.65 7.70 10.62
C LYS A 22 54.67 6.77 11.39
N GLN A 23 55.17 6.02 12.36
CA GLN A 23 54.31 5.21 13.27
C GLN A 23 53.35 6.08 14.09
N GLY A 24 53.80 7.21 14.65
CA GLY A 24 52.95 8.14 15.39
C GLY A 24 51.92 8.86 14.52
N ALA A 25 52.22 9.10 13.23
CA ALA A 25 51.24 9.65 12.30
C ALA A 25 50.16 8.62 11.92
N THR A 26 50.57 7.38 11.65
CA THR A 26 49.67 6.28 11.36
C THR A 26 48.75 5.92 12.54
N PHE A 27 49.30 5.97 13.77
CA PHE A 27 48.51 5.75 14.99
C PHE A 27 47.47 6.86 15.18
N ARG A 28 47.85 8.15 15.00
CA ARG A 28 46.94 9.29 15.07
C ARG A 28 45.83 9.19 14.02
N GLU A 29 46.15 8.79 12.82
CA GLU A 29 45.18 8.62 11.74
C GLU A 29 44.19 7.48 12.06
N ALA A 30 44.68 6.36 12.57
CA ALA A 30 43.82 5.26 13.03
C ALA A 30 42.90 5.70 14.17
N GLN A 31 43.43 6.42 15.15
CA GLN A 31 42.67 7.00 16.26
C GLN A 31 41.56 7.91 15.76
N SER A 32 41.88 8.85 14.84
CA SER A 32 40.89 9.79 14.28
C SER A 32 39.79 9.06 13.49
N LYS A 33 40.11 7.95 12.81
CA LYS A 33 39.13 7.12 12.14
C LYS A 33 38.19 6.42 13.12
N ILE A 34 38.72 5.89 14.22
CA ILE A 34 37.93 5.28 15.31
C ILE A 34 37.01 6.34 15.93
N GLU A 35 37.53 7.50 16.26
CA GLU A 35 36.74 8.63 16.79
C GLU A 35 35.62 9.08 15.84
N ALA A 36 35.87 9.05 14.52
CA ALA A 36 34.85 9.37 13.53
C ALA A 36 33.70 8.31 13.49
N ILE A 37 34.05 7.04 13.61
CA ILE A 37 33.08 5.95 13.70
C ILE A 37 32.28 6.07 15.03
N ASP A 38 32.99 6.33 16.12
CA ASP A 38 32.41 6.45 17.46
C ASP A 38 31.39 7.60 17.57
N ARG A 39 31.56 8.68 16.80
CA ARG A 39 30.61 9.80 16.73
C ARG A 39 29.31 9.44 16.01
N SER A 40 29.34 8.50 15.05
CA SER A 40 28.21 8.21 14.15
C SER A 40 27.54 6.87 14.43
N GLN A 41 28.22 5.94 15.11
CA GLN A 41 27.75 4.59 15.37
C GLN A 41 27.55 4.34 16.86
N ALA A 42 26.60 3.51 17.21
CA ALA A 42 26.53 2.93 18.53
C ALA A 42 27.58 1.81 18.64
N VAL A 43 28.53 1.98 19.56
CA VAL A 43 29.66 1.05 19.71
C VAL A 43 29.62 0.44 21.11
N ILE A 44 29.83 -0.87 21.20
CA ILE A 44 29.97 -1.59 22.46
C ILE A 44 31.00 -2.71 22.29
N GLU A 45 31.82 -2.94 23.30
CA GLU A 45 32.84 -3.96 23.34
C GLU A 45 32.51 -5.04 24.32
N PHE A 46 32.86 -6.27 23.98
CA PHE A 46 32.63 -7.44 24.78
C PHE A 46 33.89 -8.29 24.90
N ALA A 47 34.06 -8.96 26.02
CA ALA A 47 34.93 -10.12 26.10
C ALA A 47 34.38 -11.26 25.19
N LEU A 48 35.20 -12.27 24.92
CA LEU A 48 34.82 -13.37 24.04
C LEU A 48 33.64 -14.22 24.57
N ASP A 49 33.40 -14.15 25.88
CA ASP A 49 32.26 -14.79 26.54
C ASP A 49 30.97 -13.96 26.53
N GLY A 50 31.01 -12.76 25.93
CA GLY A 50 29.87 -11.86 25.89
C GLY A 50 29.74 -10.87 27.06
N THR A 51 30.72 -10.84 27.98
CA THR A 51 30.78 -9.85 29.08
C THR A 51 31.07 -8.48 28.52
N ILE A 52 30.31 -7.46 28.90
CA ILE A 52 30.42 -6.08 28.42
C ILE A 52 31.65 -5.42 29.03
N LEU A 53 32.53 -4.90 28.20
CA LEU A 53 33.76 -4.19 28.59
C LEU A 53 33.56 -2.69 28.66
N THR A 54 32.96 -2.12 27.63
CA THR A 54 32.66 -0.69 27.50
C THR A 54 31.62 -0.43 26.42
N ALA A 55 31.03 0.77 26.40
CA ALA A 55 30.14 1.24 25.36
C ALA A 55 30.26 2.77 25.22
N ASN A 56 30.00 3.28 24.00
CA ASN A 56 29.99 4.71 23.76
C ASN A 56 28.63 5.36 24.08
N GLU A 57 28.60 6.69 24.07
CA GLU A 57 27.38 7.45 24.37
C GLU A 57 26.23 7.13 23.42
N ASN A 58 26.49 6.89 22.14
CA ASN A 58 25.46 6.53 21.16
C ASN A 58 24.79 5.20 21.50
N PHE A 59 25.57 4.19 21.93
CA PHE A 59 25.01 2.92 22.38
C PHE A 59 24.19 3.08 23.66
N LEU A 60 24.72 3.81 24.63
CA LEU A 60 24.05 4.07 25.90
C LEU A 60 22.73 4.82 25.70
N ALA A 61 22.74 5.85 24.86
CA ALA A 61 21.53 6.60 24.51
C ALA A 61 20.47 5.74 23.78
N ALA A 62 20.88 4.92 22.81
CA ALA A 62 19.99 4.05 22.08
C ALA A 62 19.33 2.99 22.99
N MET A 63 20.11 2.42 23.92
CA MET A 63 19.67 1.38 24.86
C MET A 63 19.04 1.92 26.14
N GLY A 64 19.26 3.20 26.47
CA GLY A 64 18.70 3.85 27.66
C GLY A 64 19.40 3.45 28.98
N TYR A 65 20.64 2.99 28.92
CA TYR A 65 21.43 2.59 30.11
C TYR A 65 22.55 3.59 30.37
N ALA A 66 22.95 3.70 31.65
CA ALA A 66 24.24 4.26 32.02
C ALA A 66 25.33 3.19 31.90
N LEU A 67 26.58 3.62 31.68
CA LEU A 67 27.71 2.70 31.48
C LEU A 67 27.90 1.76 32.69
N GLU A 68 27.78 2.31 33.89
CA GLU A 68 27.94 1.58 35.16
C GLU A 68 26.86 0.51 35.35
N GLU A 69 25.73 0.67 34.68
CA GLU A 69 24.63 -0.30 34.76
C GLU A 69 24.89 -1.55 33.91
N ILE A 70 25.77 -1.47 32.90
CA ILE A 70 25.97 -2.54 31.92
C ILE A 70 27.35 -3.18 31.96
N VAL A 71 28.41 -2.43 32.34
CA VAL A 71 29.79 -2.96 32.41
C VAL A 71 29.84 -4.16 33.35
N GLY A 72 30.52 -5.21 32.91
CA GLY A 72 30.66 -6.47 33.66
C GLY A 72 29.41 -7.37 33.55
N LYS A 73 28.30 -6.90 33.00
CA LYS A 73 27.14 -7.74 32.72
C LYS A 73 27.30 -8.45 31.38
N HIS A 74 26.51 -9.47 31.16
CA HIS A 74 26.55 -10.24 29.92
C HIS A 74 25.58 -9.67 28.86
N HIS A 75 25.95 -9.77 27.57
CA HIS A 75 25.14 -9.34 26.43
C HIS A 75 23.69 -9.87 26.48
N SER A 76 23.45 -11.00 27.12
CA SER A 76 22.10 -11.58 27.26
C SER A 76 21.07 -10.63 27.86
N MET A 77 21.50 -9.58 28.59
CA MET A 77 20.60 -8.56 29.15
C MET A 77 19.86 -7.75 28.04
N PHE A 78 20.38 -7.76 26.81
CA PHE A 78 19.80 -7.03 25.66
C PHE A 78 18.96 -7.90 24.75
N VAL A 79 18.71 -9.15 25.12
CA VAL A 79 17.93 -10.08 24.29
C VAL A 79 16.81 -10.74 25.11
N PRO A 80 15.73 -11.22 24.47
CA PRO A 80 14.71 -12.00 25.16
C PRO A 80 15.30 -13.23 25.84
N SER A 81 14.73 -13.61 26.98
CA SER A 81 15.25 -14.71 27.87
C SER A 81 15.22 -16.09 27.16
N ASP A 82 14.22 -16.32 26.30
CA ASP A 82 14.09 -17.52 25.52
C ASP A 82 15.23 -17.63 24.49
N TYR A 83 15.54 -16.55 23.79
CA TYR A 83 16.69 -16.50 22.88
C TYR A 83 18.02 -16.60 23.63
N ALA A 84 18.17 -15.92 24.77
CA ALA A 84 19.40 -15.97 25.56
C ALA A 84 19.77 -17.41 26.03
N SER A 85 18.76 -18.26 26.21
CA SER A 85 18.95 -19.66 26.61
C SER A 85 19.08 -20.65 25.43
N SER A 86 18.90 -20.19 24.19
CA SER A 86 18.86 -21.02 23.00
C SER A 86 20.25 -21.55 22.59
N ASP A 87 20.24 -22.64 21.83
CA ASP A 87 21.47 -23.17 21.17
C ASP A 87 22.01 -22.21 20.13
N GLU A 88 21.14 -21.47 19.46
CA GLU A 88 21.48 -20.45 18.48
C GLU A 88 22.32 -19.34 19.10
N TYR A 89 21.90 -18.85 20.27
CA TYR A 89 22.65 -17.82 20.99
C TYR A 89 24.01 -18.31 21.47
N ARG A 90 24.12 -19.57 21.90
CA ARG A 90 25.41 -20.20 22.24
C ARG A 90 26.32 -20.34 21.02
N ALA A 91 25.75 -20.76 19.90
CA ALA A 91 26.47 -20.86 18.62
C ALA A 91 26.95 -19.49 18.12
N PHE A 92 26.15 -18.45 18.28
CA PHE A 92 26.50 -17.07 17.95
C PHE A 92 27.79 -16.63 18.67
N TRP A 93 27.86 -16.73 19.99
CA TRP A 93 29.05 -16.35 20.75
C TRP A 93 30.25 -17.26 20.48
N LYS A 94 30.00 -18.56 20.27
CA LYS A 94 31.06 -19.50 19.87
C LYS A 94 31.71 -19.13 18.53
N SER A 95 30.92 -18.70 17.55
CA SER A 95 31.43 -18.27 16.24
C SER A 95 32.30 -17.00 16.37
N LEU A 96 31.86 -16.03 17.17
CA LEU A 96 32.64 -14.83 17.47
C LEU A 96 33.98 -15.17 18.16
N ALA A 97 33.96 -16.07 19.11
CA ALA A 97 35.18 -16.55 19.78
C ALA A 97 36.14 -17.32 18.85
N GLN A 98 35.64 -17.81 17.71
CA GLN A 98 36.45 -18.41 16.64
C GLN A 98 36.99 -17.41 15.62
N GLY A 99 36.67 -16.12 15.77
CA GLY A 99 37.10 -15.06 14.87
C GLY A 99 36.15 -14.80 13.70
N LEU A 100 34.97 -15.42 13.70
CA LEU A 100 33.96 -15.22 12.66
C LEU A 100 33.09 -14.04 13.06
N TYR A 101 32.99 -13.02 12.19
CA TYR A 101 32.07 -11.88 12.43
C TYR A 101 30.63 -12.28 12.16
N GLN A 102 29.71 -11.57 12.79
CA GLN A 102 28.27 -11.71 12.58
C GLN A 102 27.67 -10.34 12.25
N ALA A 103 26.87 -10.26 11.20
CA ALA A 103 26.20 -9.01 10.82
C ALA A 103 24.78 -9.33 10.34
N ASP A 104 23.82 -8.65 10.97
CA ASP A 104 22.39 -8.81 10.64
C ASP A 104 21.59 -7.65 11.26
N GLU A 105 20.28 -7.68 11.04
CA GLU A 105 19.32 -6.90 11.78
C GLU A 105 18.84 -7.67 13.00
N PHE A 106 18.94 -7.06 14.15
CA PHE A 106 18.63 -7.71 15.40
C PHE A 106 17.58 -6.96 16.19
N LYS A 107 16.62 -7.68 16.74
CA LYS A 107 15.73 -7.17 17.77
C LYS A 107 16.44 -7.22 19.11
N ARG A 108 16.45 -6.11 19.86
CA ARG A 108 17.10 -6.00 21.16
C ARG A 108 16.16 -5.38 22.18
N LEU A 109 16.44 -5.65 23.46
CA LEU A 109 15.73 -5.10 24.59
C LEU A 109 16.57 -4.00 25.23
N ALA A 110 16.09 -2.77 25.15
CA ALA A 110 16.62 -1.62 25.86
C ALA A 110 16.10 -1.60 27.30
N LYS A 111 16.55 -0.63 28.10
CA LYS A 111 16.13 -0.44 29.50
C LYS A 111 14.61 -0.37 29.62
N GLY A 112 14.08 -1.04 30.65
CA GLY A 112 12.63 -1.13 30.87
C GLY A 112 11.89 -2.07 29.91
N GLY A 113 12.60 -2.91 29.15
CA GLY A 113 12.00 -3.87 28.22
C GLY A 113 11.57 -3.26 26.89
N ARG A 114 11.98 -2.02 26.60
CA ARG A 114 11.67 -1.37 25.32
C ARG A 114 12.36 -2.10 24.16
N GLU A 115 11.58 -2.54 23.19
CA GLU A 115 12.09 -3.19 21.98
C GLU A 115 12.69 -2.18 21.04
N ILE A 116 13.87 -2.47 20.51
CA ILE A 116 14.54 -1.72 19.45
C ILE A 116 15.05 -2.67 18.38
N TRP A 117 15.09 -2.19 17.16
CA TRP A 117 15.72 -2.87 16.05
C TRP A 117 17.03 -2.20 15.72
N ILE A 118 18.06 -2.99 15.62
CA ILE A 118 19.38 -2.50 15.25
C ILE A 118 19.90 -3.25 14.04
N GLN A 119 20.49 -2.54 13.10
CA GLN A 119 21.41 -3.13 12.15
C GLN A 119 22.79 -3.14 12.78
N ALA A 120 23.37 -4.30 12.98
CA ALA A 120 24.60 -4.42 13.72
C ALA A 120 25.56 -5.44 13.14
N SER A 121 26.86 -5.17 13.35
CA SER A 121 27.92 -6.13 13.10
C SER A 121 28.72 -6.36 14.39
N TYR A 122 28.99 -7.62 14.70
CA TYR A 122 29.83 -8.07 15.80
C TYR A 122 31.15 -8.54 15.20
N ASN A 123 32.23 -7.87 15.55
CA ASN A 123 33.52 -8.03 14.88
C ASN A 123 34.57 -8.50 15.93
N PRO A 124 35.08 -9.72 15.84
CA PRO A 124 36.20 -10.15 16.66
C PRO A 124 37.45 -9.33 16.38
N VAL A 125 38.03 -8.79 17.42
CA VAL A 125 39.34 -8.13 17.35
C VAL A 125 40.41 -9.19 17.56
N LEU A 126 41.36 -9.24 16.62
CA LEU A 126 42.44 -10.24 16.66
C LEU A 126 43.72 -9.62 17.21
N ASP A 127 44.49 -10.40 17.93
CA ASP A 127 45.86 -10.05 18.32
C ASP A 127 46.84 -10.21 17.14
N ARG A 128 48.13 -9.94 17.40
CA ARG A 128 49.18 -10.08 16.37
C ARG A 128 49.39 -11.51 15.87
N ALA A 129 48.94 -12.50 16.64
CA ALA A 129 48.98 -13.91 16.29
C ALA A 129 47.71 -14.39 15.53
N GLY A 130 46.75 -13.48 15.29
CA GLY A 130 45.48 -13.79 14.64
C GLY A 130 44.44 -14.42 15.57
N LYS A 131 44.65 -14.39 16.89
CA LYS A 131 43.73 -14.96 17.87
C LYS A 131 42.74 -13.88 18.33
N PRO A 132 41.43 -14.18 18.38
CA PRO A 132 40.42 -13.26 18.94
C PRO A 132 40.73 -12.92 20.42
N VAL A 133 40.59 -11.63 20.78
CA VAL A 133 40.82 -11.13 22.14
C VAL A 133 39.59 -10.41 22.71
N LYS A 134 38.76 -9.83 21.88
CA LYS A 134 37.49 -9.19 22.23
C LYS A 134 36.60 -9.09 20.99
N VAL A 135 35.36 -8.68 21.21
CA VAL A 135 34.40 -8.41 20.13
C VAL A 135 34.01 -6.93 20.20
N ILE A 136 34.06 -6.23 19.07
CA ILE A 136 33.50 -4.88 18.93
C ILE A 136 32.23 -4.99 18.08
N LYS A 137 31.16 -4.42 18.61
CA LYS A 137 29.90 -4.31 17.91
C LYS A 137 29.70 -2.85 17.45
N PHE A 138 29.40 -2.70 16.18
CA PHE A 138 28.87 -1.48 15.61
C PHE A 138 27.39 -1.67 15.36
N ALA A 139 26.59 -0.66 15.68
CA ALA A 139 25.15 -0.75 15.51
C ALA A 139 24.54 0.60 15.11
N THR A 140 23.51 0.51 14.30
CA THR A 140 22.65 1.65 13.96
C THR A 140 21.24 1.29 14.41
N ASP A 141 20.57 2.18 15.10
CA ASP A 141 19.15 2.03 15.44
C ASP A 141 18.31 2.23 14.16
N ILE A 142 17.60 1.19 13.77
CA ILE A 142 16.70 1.16 12.61
C ILE A 142 15.24 1.01 13.04
N THR A 143 14.92 1.26 14.34
CA THR A 143 13.59 1.08 14.88
C THR A 143 12.56 1.94 14.15
N ALA A 144 12.88 3.21 13.93
CA ALA A 144 12.00 4.12 13.20
C ALA A 144 11.72 3.64 11.75
N GLN A 145 12.76 3.16 11.06
CA GLN A 145 12.64 2.61 9.70
C GLN A 145 11.78 1.34 9.68
N LYS A 146 11.98 0.42 10.66
CA LYS A 146 11.18 -0.80 10.79
C LYS A 146 9.73 -0.50 11.09
N LEU A 147 9.46 0.43 12.02
CA LEU A 147 8.10 0.85 12.34
C LEU A 147 7.42 1.51 11.14
N GLN A 148 8.12 2.38 10.43
CA GLN A 148 7.58 3.02 9.24
C GLN A 148 7.32 2.01 8.12
N ALA A 149 8.22 1.08 7.87
CA ALA A 149 8.03 0.00 6.91
C ALA A 149 6.83 -0.90 7.29
N ALA A 150 6.70 -1.25 8.58
CA ALA A 150 5.58 -2.02 9.09
C ALA A 150 4.25 -1.26 8.96
N ASP A 151 4.25 0.04 9.25
CA ASP A 151 3.07 0.90 9.08
C ASP A 151 2.63 0.99 7.61
N HIS A 152 3.58 1.23 6.69
CA HIS A 152 3.28 1.22 5.26
C HIS A 152 2.74 -0.14 4.79
N ALA A 153 3.34 -1.24 5.25
CA ALA A 153 2.87 -2.58 4.92
C ALA A 153 1.44 -2.82 5.47
N ALA A 154 1.18 -2.37 6.70
CA ALA A 154 -0.14 -2.48 7.32
C ALA A 154 -1.19 -1.63 6.58
N GLN A 155 -0.84 -0.41 6.15
CA GLN A 155 -1.71 0.46 5.35
C GLN A 155 -2.07 -0.20 4.01
N VAL A 156 -1.08 -0.73 3.28
CA VAL A 156 -1.31 -1.46 2.02
C VAL A 156 -2.18 -2.70 2.25
N ALA A 157 -1.91 -3.46 3.32
CA ALA A 157 -2.72 -4.61 3.69
C ALA A 157 -4.16 -4.22 4.06
N ALA A 158 -4.35 -3.09 4.75
CA ALA A 158 -5.68 -2.58 5.09
C ALA A 158 -6.49 -2.20 3.84
N ILE A 159 -5.85 -1.52 2.87
CA ILE A 159 -6.46 -1.23 1.56
C ILE A 159 -6.84 -2.53 0.85
N GLY A 160 -5.93 -3.50 0.84
CA GLY A 160 -6.12 -4.81 0.20
C GLY A 160 -7.24 -5.65 0.80
N ARG A 161 -7.65 -5.42 2.06
CA ARG A 161 -8.80 -6.10 2.68
C ARG A 161 -10.14 -5.65 2.13
N VAL A 162 -10.24 -4.39 1.67
CA VAL A 162 -11.50 -3.78 1.23
C VAL A 162 -11.58 -3.66 -0.28
N GLN A 163 -10.44 -3.51 -0.96
CA GLN A 163 -10.39 -3.32 -2.40
C GLN A 163 -9.86 -4.55 -3.13
N ALA A 164 -10.35 -4.76 -4.33
CA ALA A 164 -9.76 -5.66 -5.30
C ALA A 164 -8.43 -5.04 -5.80
N VAL A 165 -7.32 -5.75 -5.61
CA VAL A 165 -5.98 -5.29 -5.98
C VAL A 165 -5.35 -6.27 -6.95
N ILE A 166 -4.76 -5.75 -8.01
CA ILE A 166 -4.00 -6.53 -8.99
C ILE A 166 -2.81 -5.73 -9.49
N GLU A 167 -1.69 -6.39 -9.68
CA GLU A 167 -0.47 -5.80 -10.19
C GLU A 167 -0.15 -6.28 -11.60
N PHE A 168 0.39 -5.38 -12.41
CA PHE A 168 0.79 -5.66 -13.78
C PHE A 168 2.22 -5.19 -14.04
N THR A 169 2.87 -5.86 -14.97
CA THR A 169 4.07 -5.36 -15.63
C THR A 169 3.71 -4.17 -16.52
N LEU A 170 4.69 -3.41 -16.99
CA LEU A 170 4.46 -2.28 -17.89
C LEU A 170 3.92 -2.70 -19.27
N ASP A 171 4.10 -3.96 -19.67
CA ASP A 171 3.51 -4.56 -20.87
C ASP A 171 2.13 -5.20 -20.60
N GLY A 172 1.55 -4.96 -19.42
CA GLY A 172 0.17 -5.33 -19.09
C GLY A 172 -0.04 -6.77 -18.67
N LYS A 173 1.02 -7.54 -18.36
CA LYS A 173 0.88 -8.90 -17.84
C LYS A 173 0.66 -8.90 -16.33
N VAL A 174 -0.21 -9.75 -15.87
CA VAL A 174 -0.52 -9.92 -14.45
C VAL A 174 0.69 -10.45 -13.70
N ILE A 175 1.09 -9.76 -12.63
CA ILE A 175 2.13 -10.21 -11.70
C ILE A 175 1.47 -10.98 -10.55
N THR A 176 0.49 -10.37 -9.89
CA THR A 176 -0.25 -10.95 -8.76
C THR A 176 -1.59 -10.26 -8.60
N ALA A 177 -2.50 -10.89 -7.84
CA ALA A 177 -3.79 -10.32 -7.45
C ALA A 177 -4.19 -10.82 -6.06
N ASN A 178 -4.97 -10.00 -5.34
CA ASN A 178 -5.53 -10.40 -4.05
C ASN A 178 -6.85 -11.17 -4.21
N GLU A 179 -7.29 -11.79 -3.12
CA GLU A 179 -8.52 -12.59 -3.09
C GLU A 179 -9.76 -11.81 -3.52
N ASN A 180 -9.85 -10.52 -3.16
CA ASN A 180 -10.98 -9.67 -3.56
C ASN A 180 -11.05 -9.52 -5.09
N PHE A 181 -9.92 -9.36 -5.77
CA PHE A 181 -9.89 -9.30 -7.24
C PHE A 181 -10.28 -10.63 -7.85
N LEU A 182 -9.70 -11.72 -7.33
CA LEU A 182 -9.93 -13.08 -7.82
C LEU A 182 -11.41 -13.46 -7.69
N SER A 183 -12.01 -13.24 -6.53
CA SER A 183 -13.42 -13.54 -6.28
C SER A 183 -14.37 -12.64 -7.10
N THR A 184 -14.04 -11.36 -7.25
CA THR A 184 -14.86 -10.43 -8.05
C THR A 184 -14.96 -10.87 -9.50
N LEU A 185 -13.85 -11.27 -10.12
CA LEU A 185 -13.84 -11.72 -11.51
C LEU A 185 -14.00 -13.23 -11.69
N GLY A 186 -13.95 -14.02 -10.62
CA GLY A 186 -14.18 -15.46 -10.63
C GLY A 186 -13.01 -16.30 -11.13
N TYR A 187 -11.78 -15.79 -11.08
CA TYR A 187 -10.56 -16.49 -11.51
C TYR A 187 -9.72 -16.95 -10.32
N GLY A 188 -8.95 -18.01 -10.52
CA GLY A 188 -7.82 -18.37 -9.68
C GLY A 188 -6.55 -17.60 -10.12
N LEU A 189 -5.62 -17.36 -9.18
CA LEU A 189 -4.38 -16.64 -9.50
C LEU A 189 -3.57 -17.35 -10.60
N GLU A 190 -3.47 -18.66 -10.56
CA GLU A 190 -2.75 -19.48 -11.54
C GLU A 190 -3.32 -19.36 -12.97
N GLU A 191 -4.62 -19.03 -13.09
CA GLU A 191 -5.28 -18.86 -14.37
C GLU A 191 -4.95 -17.53 -15.04
N ILE A 192 -4.60 -16.50 -14.25
CA ILE A 192 -4.36 -15.14 -14.73
C ILE A 192 -2.91 -14.70 -14.67
N ALA A 193 -2.07 -15.28 -13.81
CA ALA A 193 -0.66 -14.92 -13.70
C ALA A 193 0.06 -15.03 -15.04
N GLY A 194 0.79 -13.99 -15.42
CA GLY A 194 1.48 -13.87 -16.71
C GLY A 194 0.56 -13.62 -17.91
N LYS A 195 -0.77 -13.65 -17.76
CA LYS A 195 -1.72 -13.30 -18.82
C LYS A 195 -1.83 -11.79 -18.94
N HIS A 196 -2.20 -11.33 -20.13
CA HIS A 196 -2.34 -9.91 -20.39
C HIS A 196 -3.69 -9.38 -19.90
N HIS A 197 -3.73 -8.14 -19.41
CA HIS A 197 -4.94 -7.42 -18.94
C HIS A 197 -6.12 -7.47 -19.93
N ALA A 198 -5.84 -7.58 -21.23
CA ALA A 198 -6.86 -7.72 -22.27
C ALA A 198 -7.86 -8.85 -22.02
N MET A 199 -7.48 -9.89 -21.28
CA MET A 199 -8.38 -11.01 -20.95
C MET A 199 -9.61 -10.60 -20.12
N PHE A 200 -9.52 -9.45 -19.44
CA PHE A 200 -10.61 -8.91 -18.62
C PHE A 200 -11.44 -7.86 -19.36
N CYS A 201 -11.19 -7.63 -20.63
CA CYS A 201 -11.78 -6.56 -21.41
C CYS A 201 -12.54 -7.08 -22.62
N ASP A 202 -13.50 -6.28 -23.09
CA ASP A 202 -14.17 -6.56 -24.36
C ASP A 202 -13.16 -6.54 -25.52
N PRO A 203 -13.23 -7.51 -26.46
CA PRO A 203 -12.32 -7.57 -27.60
C PRO A 203 -12.34 -6.32 -28.48
N THR A 204 -13.50 -5.65 -28.63
CA THR A 204 -13.61 -4.40 -29.41
C THR A 204 -12.87 -3.26 -28.73
N TYR A 205 -12.93 -3.17 -27.40
CA TYR A 205 -12.17 -2.20 -26.64
C TYR A 205 -10.67 -2.47 -26.72
N THR A 206 -10.24 -3.73 -26.58
CA THR A 206 -8.80 -4.07 -26.65
C THR A 206 -8.17 -3.82 -28.01
N ALA A 207 -8.96 -3.83 -29.07
CA ALA A 207 -8.53 -3.48 -30.43
C ALA A 207 -8.58 -1.96 -30.71
N SER A 208 -9.11 -1.16 -29.80
CA SER A 208 -9.28 0.28 -29.98
C SER A 208 -7.99 1.08 -29.71
N ARG A 209 -7.94 2.29 -30.24
CA ARG A 209 -6.89 3.26 -29.92
C ARG A 209 -6.91 3.67 -28.45
N ASP A 210 -8.09 3.79 -27.86
CA ASP A 210 -8.26 4.16 -26.44
C ASP A 210 -7.57 3.18 -25.51
N TYR A 211 -7.56 1.89 -25.86
CA TYR A 211 -6.83 0.88 -25.09
C TYR A 211 -5.31 0.99 -25.24
N ALA A 212 -4.82 1.34 -26.43
CA ALA A 212 -3.40 1.59 -26.65
C ALA A 212 -2.93 2.85 -25.88
N ASP A 213 -3.69 3.94 -25.98
CA ASP A 213 -3.45 5.21 -25.28
C ASP A 213 -3.52 5.03 -23.76
N PHE A 214 -4.44 4.20 -23.26
CA PHE A 214 -4.52 3.82 -21.86
C PHE A 214 -3.20 3.25 -21.34
N TRP A 215 -2.61 2.28 -22.03
CA TRP A 215 -1.34 1.68 -21.63
C TRP A 215 -0.14 2.60 -21.84
N GLU A 216 -0.19 3.46 -22.87
CA GLU A 216 0.85 4.46 -23.11
C GLU A 216 0.95 5.47 -21.96
N ARG A 217 -0.18 6.00 -21.51
CA ARG A 217 -0.26 6.90 -20.36
C ARG A 217 0.28 6.24 -19.08
N LEU A 218 -0.07 4.99 -18.82
CA LEU A 218 0.45 4.27 -17.66
C LEU A 218 1.96 4.08 -17.72
N ARG A 219 2.51 3.78 -18.90
CA ARG A 219 3.98 3.71 -19.11
C ARG A 219 4.67 5.05 -19.00
N ALA A 220 3.98 6.13 -19.30
CA ALA A 220 4.47 7.49 -19.09
C ALA A 220 4.46 7.93 -17.61
N GLY A 221 3.91 7.09 -16.71
CA GLY A 221 3.81 7.43 -15.28
C GLY A 221 2.51 8.14 -14.90
N GLU A 222 1.57 8.28 -15.81
CA GLU A 222 0.26 8.86 -15.52
C GLU A 222 -0.67 7.80 -14.91
N PHE A 223 -1.40 8.15 -13.85
CA PHE A 223 -2.46 7.29 -13.34
C PHE A 223 -3.73 7.43 -14.19
N VAL A 224 -4.52 6.37 -14.27
CA VAL A 224 -5.82 6.36 -14.93
C VAL A 224 -6.87 5.87 -13.94
N ALA A 225 -7.95 6.65 -13.78
CA ALA A 225 -9.05 6.29 -12.91
C ALA A 225 -10.40 6.49 -13.61
N GLY A 226 -11.37 5.64 -13.27
CA GLY A 226 -12.71 5.70 -13.84
C GLY A 226 -13.54 4.48 -13.48
N GLU A 227 -14.71 4.41 -14.11
CA GLU A 227 -15.58 3.23 -14.09
C GLU A 227 -15.33 2.42 -15.36
N PHE A 228 -15.17 1.13 -15.17
CA PHE A 228 -14.83 0.23 -16.27
C PHE A 228 -15.71 -1.01 -16.22
N GLN A 229 -16.21 -1.40 -17.39
CA GLN A 229 -16.79 -2.71 -17.60
C GLN A 229 -15.68 -3.73 -17.82
N ARG A 230 -15.76 -4.86 -17.13
CA ARG A 230 -14.79 -5.96 -17.24
C ARG A 230 -15.53 -7.28 -17.42
N ILE A 231 -14.83 -8.21 -18.06
CA ILE A 231 -15.34 -9.55 -18.32
C ILE A 231 -14.62 -10.50 -17.36
N GLY A 232 -15.38 -11.09 -16.45
CA GLY A 232 -14.93 -12.14 -15.57
C GLY A 232 -14.99 -13.52 -16.23
N LYS A 233 -14.63 -14.55 -15.46
CA LYS A 233 -14.65 -15.94 -15.89
C LYS A 233 -16.04 -16.35 -16.35
N GLY A 234 -16.10 -17.08 -17.48
CA GLY A 234 -17.37 -17.51 -18.07
C GLY A 234 -18.20 -16.39 -18.70
N GLY A 235 -17.60 -15.22 -18.98
CA GLY A 235 -18.33 -14.10 -19.58
C GLY A 235 -19.10 -13.25 -18.56
N LYS A 236 -18.82 -13.39 -17.26
CA LYS A 236 -19.44 -12.59 -16.18
C LYS A 236 -19.20 -11.11 -16.42
N ASP A 237 -20.28 -10.34 -16.57
CA ASP A 237 -20.20 -8.89 -16.67
C ASP A 237 -19.99 -8.26 -15.29
N VAL A 238 -18.92 -7.52 -15.12
CA VAL A 238 -18.50 -6.88 -13.86
C VAL A 238 -18.18 -5.43 -14.11
N TRP A 239 -18.85 -4.54 -13.41
CA TRP A 239 -18.51 -3.13 -13.38
C TRP A 239 -17.64 -2.81 -12.19
N ILE A 240 -16.53 -2.13 -12.44
CA ILE A 240 -15.60 -1.71 -11.40
C ILE A 240 -15.35 -0.21 -11.46
N GLN A 241 -15.27 0.40 -10.31
CA GLN A 241 -14.62 1.70 -10.14
C GLN A 241 -13.16 1.43 -9.80
N ALA A 242 -12.24 1.86 -10.65
CA ALA A 242 -10.84 1.50 -10.51
C ALA A 242 -9.89 2.66 -10.76
N SER A 243 -8.73 2.58 -10.12
CA SER A 243 -7.56 3.41 -10.43
C SER A 243 -6.37 2.51 -10.76
N TYR A 244 -5.66 2.81 -11.83
CA TYR A 244 -4.43 2.20 -12.28
C TYR A 244 -3.29 3.16 -11.98
N ASN A 245 -2.34 2.76 -11.16
CA ASN A 245 -1.33 3.63 -10.60
C ASN A 245 0.06 3.07 -10.91
N PRO A 246 0.87 3.75 -11.73
CA PRO A 246 2.26 3.38 -11.94
C PRO A 246 3.06 3.50 -10.63
N ILE A 247 3.79 2.46 -10.30
CA ILE A 247 4.76 2.49 -9.21
C ILE A 247 6.10 2.88 -9.79
N LEU A 248 6.69 3.92 -9.22
CA LEU A 248 7.94 4.49 -9.69
C LEU A 248 9.12 3.98 -8.87
N ASP A 249 10.26 3.81 -9.53
CA ASP A 249 11.53 3.59 -8.85
C ASP A 249 12.07 4.89 -8.22
N PRO A 250 13.17 4.85 -7.46
CA PRO A 250 13.78 6.04 -6.88
C PRO A 250 14.24 7.10 -7.89
N ALA A 251 14.39 6.73 -9.16
CA ALA A 251 14.72 7.65 -10.24
C ALA A 251 13.48 8.27 -10.90
N GLY A 252 12.27 7.94 -10.42
CA GLY A 252 11.00 8.42 -10.95
C GLY A 252 10.51 7.66 -12.18
N LYS A 253 11.11 6.51 -12.51
CA LYS A 253 10.71 5.71 -13.68
C LYS A 253 9.69 4.65 -13.28
N PRO A 254 8.59 4.47 -14.05
CA PRO A 254 7.64 3.39 -13.81
C PRO A 254 8.28 2.00 -13.88
N VAL A 255 7.96 1.13 -12.94
CA VAL A 255 8.46 -0.26 -12.87
C VAL A 255 7.35 -1.29 -12.92
N LYS A 256 6.18 -0.97 -12.41
CA LYS A 256 4.97 -1.81 -12.46
C LYS A 256 3.74 -0.94 -12.28
N ILE A 257 2.57 -1.51 -12.51
CA ILE A 257 1.29 -0.83 -12.32
C ILE A 257 0.51 -1.59 -11.25
N ILE A 258 0.00 -0.88 -10.26
CA ILE A 258 -0.94 -1.40 -9.27
C ILE A 258 -2.33 -0.82 -9.55
N LYS A 259 -3.31 -1.70 -9.59
CA LYS A 259 -4.71 -1.33 -9.74
C LYS A 259 -5.45 -1.59 -8.45
N PHE A 260 -6.18 -0.58 -8.01
CA PHE A 260 -7.19 -0.69 -6.97
C PHE A 260 -8.57 -0.62 -7.61
N ALA A 261 -9.48 -1.49 -7.20
CA ALA A 261 -10.82 -1.51 -7.76
C ALA A 261 -11.87 -1.86 -6.71
N THR A 262 -13.05 -1.29 -6.89
CA THR A 262 -14.27 -1.63 -6.13
C THR A 262 -15.30 -2.16 -7.12
N ASP A 263 -15.93 -3.28 -6.81
CA ASP A 263 -17.06 -3.80 -7.58
C ASP A 263 -18.26 -2.87 -7.38
N ILE A 264 -18.75 -2.32 -8.48
CA ILE A 264 -19.91 -1.44 -8.52
C ILE A 264 -21.04 -2.05 -9.39
N THR A 265 -20.98 -3.35 -9.64
CA THR A 265 -21.93 -4.05 -10.52
C THR A 265 -23.37 -3.90 -10.00
N GLU A 266 -23.57 -4.08 -8.70
CA GLU A 266 -24.89 -3.91 -8.11
C GLU A 266 -25.37 -2.46 -8.16
N ARG A 267 -24.46 -1.50 -8.00
CA ARG A 267 -24.79 -0.07 -8.17
C ARG A 267 -25.21 0.24 -9.61
N LYS A 268 -24.46 -0.26 -10.60
CA LYS A 268 -24.81 -0.10 -12.03
C LYS A 268 -26.12 -0.76 -12.40
N ARG A 269 -26.40 -1.93 -11.84
CA ARG A 269 -27.70 -2.59 -11.99
C ARG A 269 -28.82 -1.75 -11.40
N ALA A 270 -28.60 -1.22 -10.20
CA ALA A 270 -29.56 -0.32 -9.56
C ALA A 270 -29.81 0.95 -10.39
N GLU A 271 -28.75 1.60 -10.88
CA GLU A 271 -28.85 2.76 -11.79
C GLU A 271 -29.64 2.44 -13.05
N ALA A 272 -29.40 1.30 -13.68
CA ALA A 272 -30.13 0.85 -14.87
C ALA A 272 -31.61 0.57 -14.58
N ILE A 273 -31.91 -0.09 -13.46
CA ILE A 273 -33.29 -0.37 -13.02
C ILE A 273 -34.03 0.93 -12.71
N ILE A 274 -33.38 1.86 -12.00
CA ILE A 274 -33.96 3.20 -11.71
C ILE A 274 -34.24 3.95 -13.01
N ALA A 275 -33.30 3.94 -13.94
CA ALA A 275 -33.47 4.59 -15.24
C ALA A 275 -34.61 3.98 -16.07
N LEU A 276 -34.78 2.65 -16.00
CA LEU A 276 -35.89 1.94 -16.64
C LEU A 276 -37.22 2.31 -15.98
N LEU A 277 -37.27 2.26 -14.65
CA LEU A 277 -38.48 2.62 -13.90
C LEU A 277 -38.88 4.10 -14.14
N THR A 278 -37.88 4.99 -14.16
CA THR A 278 -38.10 6.41 -14.46
C THR A 278 -38.77 6.58 -15.82
N ARG A 279 -38.19 5.98 -16.87
CA ARG A 279 -38.75 6.02 -18.22
C ARG A 279 -40.13 5.41 -18.31
N SER A 280 -40.35 4.29 -17.61
CA SER A 280 -41.64 3.62 -17.57
C SER A 280 -42.70 4.46 -16.85
N LEU A 281 -42.33 5.14 -15.77
CA LEU A 281 -43.18 6.08 -15.04
C LEU A 281 -43.49 7.34 -15.87
N GLU A 282 -42.50 7.89 -16.57
CA GLU A 282 -42.67 9.00 -17.49
C GLU A 282 -43.64 8.64 -18.65
N SER A 283 -43.50 7.44 -19.22
CA SER A 283 -44.38 6.92 -20.23
C SER A 283 -45.81 6.77 -19.70
N MET A 284 -45.95 6.23 -18.48
CA MET A 284 -47.24 6.11 -17.79
C MET A 284 -47.84 7.48 -17.45
N ALA A 285 -47.04 8.44 -17.02
CA ALA A 285 -47.48 9.82 -16.76
C ALA A 285 -47.90 10.54 -18.06
N GLY A 286 -47.30 10.18 -19.21
CA GLY A 286 -47.70 10.59 -20.56
C GLY A 286 -48.96 9.89 -21.08
N GLY A 287 -49.54 8.95 -20.30
CA GLY A 287 -50.77 8.24 -20.66
C GLY A 287 -50.53 6.94 -21.44
N ASP A 288 -49.28 6.51 -21.64
CA ASP A 288 -49.03 5.19 -22.24
C ASP A 288 -49.01 4.10 -21.19
N LEU A 289 -50.14 3.40 -21.08
CA LEU A 289 -50.35 2.29 -20.14
C LEU A 289 -49.93 0.92 -20.66
N ARG A 290 -49.16 0.87 -21.77
CA ARG A 290 -48.69 -0.37 -22.37
C ARG A 290 -47.31 -0.81 -21.84
N GLY A 291 -46.62 0.07 -21.14
CA GLY A 291 -45.24 -0.10 -20.71
C GLY A 291 -45.06 -1.05 -19.54
N ARG A 292 -45.52 -2.30 -19.64
CA ARG A 292 -45.27 -3.34 -18.64
C ARG A 292 -43.77 -3.66 -18.61
N ILE A 293 -43.19 -3.83 -17.41
CA ILE A 293 -41.80 -4.26 -17.24
C ILE A 293 -41.82 -5.79 -17.09
N ASP A 294 -41.48 -6.51 -18.16
CA ASP A 294 -41.47 -7.97 -18.18
C ASP A 294 -40.16 -8.58 -17.69
N GLN A 295 -39.04 -7.83 -17.82
CA GLN A 295 -37.75 -8.26 -17.30
C GLN A 295 -37.80 -8.38 -15.77
N SER A 296 -37.48 -9.59 -15.24
CA SER A 296 -37.41 -9.83 -13.79
C SER A 296 -36.15 -9.15 -13.21
N PHE A 297 -36.29 -8.64 -12.01
CA PHE A 297 -35.17 -8.06 -11.24
C PHE A 297 -34.80 -8.99 -10.07
N THR A 298 -33.65 -8.73 -9.45
CA THR A 298 -33.20 -9.46 -8.26
C THR A 298 -33.45 -8.65 -6.99
N GLY A 299 -33.67 -9.35 -5.85
CA GLY A 299 -33.77 -8.71 -4.53
C GLY A 299 -34.92 -7.71 -4.42
N GLN A 300 -34.67 -6.59 -3.76
CA GLN A 300 -35.70 -5.55 -3.47
C GLN A 300 -36.29 -4.90 -4.73
N TYR A 301 -35.60 -4.93 -5.84
CA TYR A 301 -36.06 -4.31 -7.09
C TYR A 301 -37.19 -5.11 -7.75
N GLU A 302 -37.27 -6.40 -7.52
CA GLU A 302 -38.40 -7.23 -8.00
C GLU A 302 -39.72 -6.78 -7.37
N ALA A 303 -39.71 -6.48 -6.08
CA ALA A 303 -40.90 -5.95 -5.41
C ALA A 303 -41.36 -4.61 -6.02
N LEU A 304 -40.39 -3.75 -6.40
CA LEU A 304 -40.69 -2.47 -7.06
C LEU A 304 -41.25 -2.66 -8.47
N ARG A 305 -40.69 -3.59 -9.25
CA ARG A 305 -41.25 -3.99 -10.55
C ARG A 305 -42.69 -4.49 -10.42
N GLN A 306 -42.93 -5.37 -9.45
CA GLN A 306 -44.27 -5.92 -9.20
C GLN A 306 -45.25 -4.81 -8.78
N ALA A 307 -44.83 -3.92 -7.91
CA ALA A 307 -45.67 -2.78 -7.51
C ALA A 307 -45.99 -1.86 -8.69
N TYR A 308 -44.98 -1.54 -9.55
CA TYR A 308 -45.18 -0.77 -10.77
C TYR A 308 -46.20 -1.47 -11.71
N ASN A 309 -45.97 -2.76 -12.05
CA ASN A 309 -46.83 -3.50 -12.94
C ASN A 309 -48.25 -3.62 -12.38
N LYS A 310 -48.39 -3.85 -11.07
CA LYS A 310 -49.69 -3.87 -10.40
C LYS A 310 -50.40 -2.53 -10.50
N THR A 311 -49.67 -1.42 -10.30
CA THR A 311 -50.23 -0.07 -10.43
C THR A 311 -50.68 0.17 -11.88
N LEU A 312 -49.85 -0.24 -12.85
CA LEU A 312 -50.19 -0.17 -14.27
C LEU A 312 -51.46 -0.96 -14.59
N GLU A 313 -51.55 -2.22 -14.14
CA GLU A 313 -52.73 -3.07 -14.31
C GLU A 313 -54.00 -2.44 -13.68
N GLN A 314 -53.85 -1.87 -12.48
CA GLN A 314 -54.95 -1.15 -11.85
C GLN A 314 -55.37 0.08 -12.65
N LEU A 315 -54.41 0.84 -13.21
CA LEU A 315 -54.72 1.96 -14.05
C LEU A 315 -55.39 1.55 -15.38
N VAL A 316 -54.93 0.47 -16.00
CA VAL A 316 -55.54 -0.11 -17.20
C VAL A 316 -56.98 -0.54 -16.90
N ASP A 317 -57.20 -1.23 -15.77
CA ASP A 317 -58.57 -1.65 -15.33
C ASP A 317 -59.45 -0.40 -15.07
N ILE A 318 -58.89 0.61 -14.38
CA ILE A 318 -59.58 1.90 -14.14
C ILE A 318 -59.96 2.58 -15.45
N VAL A 319 -58.98 2.67 -16.41
CA VAL A 319 -59.23 3.28 -17.72
C VAL A 319 -60.24 2.48 -18.53
N SER A 320 -60.16 1.13 -18.49
CA SER A 320 -61.13 0.24 -19.16
C SER A 320 -62.54 0.40 -18.58
N ARG A 321 -62.67 0.46 -17.23
CA ARG A 321 -63.95 0.72 -16.56
C ARG A 321 -64.49 2.13 -16.87
N LEU A 322 -63.62 3.14 -16.88
CA LEU A 322 -63.93 4.50 -17.28
C LEU A 322 -64.47 4.57 -18.72
N LYS A 323 -63.84 3.80 -19.64
CA LYS A 323 -64.27 3.73 -21.05
C LYS A 323 -65.65 3.05 -21.16
N SER A 324 -65.87 1.99 -20.37
CA SER A 324 -67.16 1.30 -20.31
C SER A 324 -68.24 2.20 -19.70
N THR A 325 -67.91 2.88 -18.58
CA THR A 325 -68.80 3.79 -17.89
C THR A 325 -69.12 5.04 -18.75
N SER A 326 -68.12 5.57 -19.45
CA SER A 326 -68.31 6.66 -20.41
C SER A 326 -69.19 6.26 -21.58
N GLY A 327 -69.11 4.97 -22.03
CA GLY A 327 -70.05 4.41 -23.02
C GLY A 327 -71.49 4.36 -22.49
N ALA A 328 -71.65 3.96 -21.22
CA ALA A 328 -72.95 3.92 -20.56
C ALA A 328 -73.56 5.32 -20.34
N VAL A 329 -72.65 6.27 -19.98
CA VAL A 329 -73.05 7.68 -19.81
C VAL A 329 -73.43 8.37 -21.14
N LYS A 330 -72.78 7.95 -22.24
CA LYS A 330 -73.17 8.39 -23.60
C LYS A 330 -74.56 7.96 -23.97
N THR A 331 -75.03 6.89 -23.35
CA THR A 331 -76.39 6.36 -23.56
C THR A 331 -77.43 7.03 -22.65
N ALA A 332 -76.95 7.54 -21.49
CA ALA A 332 -77.84 8.23 -20.52
C ALA A 332 -77.61 9.78 -20.58
N THR A 333 -78.09 10.42 -21.65
CA THR A 333 -77.88 11.88 -21.98
C THR A 333 -78.35 12.86 -20.91
N SER A 334 -79.04 12.45 -19.86
CA SER A 334 -79.53 13.34 -18.79
C SER A 334 -78.60 13.38 -17.55
N GLU A 335 -77.61 12.49 -17.44
CA GLU A 335 -76.69 12.43 -16.30
C GLU A 335 -75.31 13.04 -16.60
N LEU A 336 -75.12 13.56 -17.79
CA LEU A 336 -73.84 14.02 -18.31
C LEU A 336 -73.20 15.14 -17.46
N LEU A 337 -73.99 15.98 -16.81
CA LEU A 337 -73.46 17.09 -16.04
C LEU A 337 -72.81 16.66 -14.72
N THR A 338 -73.34 15.63 -14.11
CA THR A 338 -72.83 15.08 -12.85
C THR A 338 -71.54 14.29 -13.09
N GLY A 339 -71.49 13.50 -14.20
CA GLY A 339 -70.30 12.78 -14.56
C GLY A 339 -69.14 13.63 -15.05
N ALA A 340 -69.40 14.78 -15.69
CA ALA A 340 -68.37 15.70 -16.09
C ALA A 340 -67.69 16.40 -14.89
N ASN A 341 -68.46 16.75 -13.85
CA ASN A 341 -67.90 17.34 -12.61
C ASN A 341 -67.06 16.30 -11.85
N ASP A 342 -67.50 15.04 -11.78
CA ASP A 342 -66.72 13.97 -11.14
C ASP A 342 -65.42 13.67 -11.89
N LEU A 343 -65.45 13.72 -13.22
CA LEU A 343 -64.25 13.55 -14.05
C LEU A 343 -63.27 14.73 -13.89
N ALA A 344 -63.74 15.96 -13.78
CA ALA A 344 -62.89 17.15 -13.50
C ALA A 344 -62.22 17.08 -12.12
N ASP A 345 -62.93 16.65 -11.10
CA ASP A 345 -62.39 16.46 -9.75
C ASP A 345 -61.32 15.33 -9.70
N ARG A 346 -61.55 14.26 -10.41
CA ARG A 346 -60.60 13.16 -10.50
C ARG A 346 -59.34 13.52 -11.29
N THR A 347 -59.49 14.34 -12.35
CA THR A 347 -58.35 14.85 -13.11
C THR A 347 -57.47 15.78 -12.28
N THR A 348 -58.10 16.63 -11.43
CA THR A 348 -57.38 17.51 -10.51
C THR A 348 -56.62 16.72 -9.43
N LYS A 349 -57.23 15.68 -8.88
CA LYS A 349 -56.58 14.78 -7.92
C LYS A 349 -55.40 14.01 -8.56
N GLN A 350 -55.56 13.61 -9.83
CA GLN A 350 -54.54 12.91 -10.58
C GLN A 350 -53.34 13.80 -10.91
N ALA A 351 -53.59 15.10 -11.24
CA ALA A 351 -52.56 16.10 -11.42
C ALA A 351 -51.75 16.34 -10.11
N ALA A 352 -52.45 16.42 -8.97
CA ALA A 352 -51.78 16.54 -7.66
C ALA A 352 -50.92 15.30 -7.35
N THR A 353 -51.41 14.07 -7.68
CA THR A 353 -50.61 12.84 -7.49
C THR A 353 -49.39 12.77 -8.39
N ILE A 354 -49.51 13.32 -9.63
CA ILE A 354 -48.38 13.43 -10.56
C ILE A 354 -47.34 14.46 -10.04
N GLU A 355 -47.76 15.59 -9.46
CA GLU A 355 -46.85 16.54 -8.83
C GLU A 355 -46.10 15.93 -7.62
N GLU A 356 -46.81 15.18 -6.76
CA GLU A 356 -46.16 14.42 -5.63
C GLU A 356 -45.17 13.39 -6.14
N THR A 357 -45.53 12.64 -7.21
CA THR A 357 -44.65 11.66 -7.81
C THR A 357 -43.41 12.30 -8.44
N SER A 358 -43.59 13.46 -9.08
CA SER A 358 -42.48 14.24 -9.65
C SER A 358 -41.53 14.76 -8.56
N ALA A 359 -42.05 15.25 -7.46
CA ALA A 359 -41.24 15.68 -6.30
C ALA A 359 -40.45 14.51 -5.68
N ALA A 360 -41.07 13.34 -5.55
CA ALA A 360 -40.38 12.13 -5.07
C ALA A 360 -39.25 11.68 -6.01
N MET A 361 -39.45 11.81 -7.32
CA MET A 361 -38.43 11.49 -8.33
C MET A 361 -37.27 12.50 -8.34
N GLU A 362 -37.55 13.77 -8.07
CA GLU A 362 -36.52 14.80 -7.90
C GLU A 362 -35.65 14.52 -6.67
N GLN A 363 -36.24 14.08 -5.56
CA GLN A 363 -35.51 13.64 -4.36
C GLN A 363 -34.63 12.40 -4.63
N LEU A 364 -35.14 11.42 -5.37
CA LEU A 364 -34.39 10.23 -5.79
C LEU A 364 -33.19 10.60 -6.67
N SER A 365 -33.41 11.50 -7.62
CA SER A 365 -32.33 12.03 -8.46
C SER A 365 -31.25 12.75 -7.65
N GLY A 366 -31.66 13.56 -6.69
CA GLY A 366 -30.74 14.22 -5.75
C GLY A 366 -29.92 13.26 -4.92
N ALA A 367 -30.55 12.18 -4.43
CA ALA A 367 -29.85 11.13 -3.67
C ALA A 367 -28.82 10.35 -4.53
N VAL A 368 -29.15 10.09 -5.79
CA VAL A 368 -28.21 9.43 -6.74
C VAL A 368 -27.00 10.33 -7.01
N VAL A 369 -27.24 11.64 -7.24
CA VAL A 369 -26.14 12.61 -7.42
C VAL A 369 -25.26 12.74 -6.19
N ALA A 370 -25.85 12.74 -4.99
CA ALA A 370 -25.11 12.78 -3.74
C ALA A 370 -24.23 11.52 -3.54
N SER A 371 -24.79 10.35 -3.84
CA SER A 371 -24.05 9.07 -3.78
C SER A 371 -22.88 9.03 -4.77
N ALA A 372 -23.08 9.52 -6.00
CA ALA A 372 -22.02 9.63 -6.98
C ALA A 372 -20.88 10.58 -6.55
N ARG A 373 -21.24 11.70 -5.88
CA ARG A 373 -20.25 12.63 -5.31
C ARG A 373 -19.45 12.00 -4.16
N GLN A 374 -20.13 11.27 -3.28
CA GLN A 374 -19.47 10.56 -2.18
C GLN A 374 -18.48 9.50 -2.69
N ALA A 375 -18.87 8.75 -3.73
CA ALA A 375 -18.00 7.77 -4.37
C ALA A 375 -16.75 8.43 -5.00
N ARG A 376 -16.91 9.60 -5.65
CA ARG A 376 -15.76 10.38 -6.14
C ARG A 376 -14.83 10.82 -5.02
N THR A 377 -15.36 11.33 -3.94
CA THR A 377 -14.55 11.77 -2.79
C THR A 377 -13.74 10.62 -2.17
N ALA A 378 -14.33 9.43 -2.09
CA ALA A 378 -13.62 8.23 -1.64
C ALA A 378 -12.48 7.85 -2.59
N ALA A 379 -12.70 7.93 -3.90
CA ALA A 379 -11.67 7.67 -4.91
C ALA A 379 -10.51 8.68 -4.83
N ASP A 380 -10.80 9.95 -4.59
CA ASP A 380 -9.78 10.99 -4.44
C ASP A 380 -8.92 10.77 -3.19
N LYS A 381 -9.52 10.37 -2.08
CA LYS A 381 -8.80 10.00 -0.85
C LYS A 381 -7.88 8.78 -1.06
N ALA A 382 -8.36 7.77 -1.78
CA ALA A 382 -7.55 6.59 -2.10
C ALA A 382 -6.33 6.96 -2.97
N ARG A 383 -6.51 7.87 -3.93
CA ARG A 383 -5.40 8.38 -4.76
C ARG A 383 -4.35 9.13 -3.94
N SER A 384 -4.79 10.00 -3.04
CA SER A 384 -3.89 10.75 -2.16
C SER A 384 -3.05 9.82 -1.27
N LEU A 385 -3.67 8.77 -0.71
CA LEU A 385 -2.95 7.77 0.08
C LEU A 385 -1.89 7.01 -0.75
N SER A 386 -2.25 6.64 -1.98
CA SER A 386 -1.32 5.97 -2.89
C SER A 386 -0.12 6.86 -3.26
N ALA A 387 -0.36 8.14 -3.52
CA ALA A 387 0.71 9.11 -3.81
C ALA A 387 1.66 9.26 -2.60
N SER A 388 1.10 9.41 -1.39
CA SER A 388 1.91 9.53 -0.17
C SER A 388 2.73 8.26 0.12
N ALA A 389 2.16 7.08 -0.14
CA ALA A 389 2.90 5.81 -0.01
C ALA A 389 4.05 5.70 -1.02
N SER A 390 3.84 6.17 -2.25
CA SER A 390 4.88 6.20 -3.28
C SER A 390 6.02 7.16 -2.93
N GLU A 391 5.68 8.36 -2.46
CA GLU A 391 6.67 9.37 -2.00
C GLU A 391 7.49 8.84 -0.82
N GLY A 392 6.82 8.22 0.17
CA GLY A 392 7.49 7.57 1.30
C GLY A 392 8.45 6.46 0.85
N GLY A 393 8.03 5.64 -0.14
CA GLY A 393 8.89 4.62 -0.75
C GLY A 393 10.14 5.20 -1.40
N THR A 394 10.02 6.35 -2.05
CA THR A 394 11.16 7.05 -2.68
C THR A 394 12.15 7.53 -1.61
N VAL A 395 11.65 8.19 -0.57
CA VAL A 395 12.49 8.69 0.54
C VAL A 395 13.20 7.53 1.25
N MET A 396 12.51 6.41 1.47
CA MET A 396 13.11 5.21 2.05
C MET A 396 14.19 4.60 1.14
N GLY A 397 13.96 4.61 -0.17
CA GLY A 397 14.97 4.18 -1.15
C GLY A 397 16.25 5.04 -1.12
N GLU A 398 16.09 6.36 -1.00
CA GLU A 398 17.22 7.28 -0.86
C GLU A 398 17.97 7.07 0.47
N ALA A 399 17.22 6.88 1.56
CA ALA A 399 17.80 6.58 2.86
C ALA A 399 18.59 5.26 2.84
N ASN A 400 18.06 4.23 2.21
CA ASN A 400 18.74 2.93 2.08
C ASN A 400 20.05 3.05 1.28
N LYS A 401 20.02 3.79 0.15
CA LYS A 401 21.26 4.09 -0.63
C LYS A 401 22.27 4.90 0.15
N ALA A 402 21.83 5.83 1.01
CA ALA A 402 22.72 6.56 1.90
C ALA A 402 23.36 5.62 2.92
N MET A 403 22.59 4.68 3.49
CA MET A 403 23.08 3.67 4.41
C MET A 403 24.04 2.68 3.75
N GLU A 404 23.78 2.26 2.53
CA GLU A 404 24.71 1.43 1.74
C GLU A 404 26.04 2.14 1.50
N ARG A 405 26.01 3.45 1.17
CA ARG A 405 27.23 4.26 1.01
C ARG A 405 28.00 4.39 2.32
N ILE A 406 27.32 4.58 3.43
CA ILE A 406 27.92 4.62 4.76
C ILE A 406 28.55 3.24 5.08
N SER A 407 27.84 2.15 4.84
CA SER A 407 28.34 0.79 5.01
C SER A 407 29.57 0.49 4.15
N ALA A 408 29.52 0.86 2.86
CA ALA A 408 30.64 0.69 1.94
C ALA A 408 31.85 1.55 2.35
N SER A 409 31.61 2.76 2.85
CA SER A 409 32.66 3.62 3.38
C SER A 409 33.29 3.04 4.66
N SER A 410 32.45 2.52 5.55
CA SER A 410 32.88 1.86 6.79
C SER A 410 33.69 0.59 6.50
N ALA A 411 33.26 -0.19 5.50
CA ALA A 411 34.02 -1.36 5.04
C ALA A 411 35.39 -0.96 4.44
N LYS A 412 35.44 0.13 3.67
CA LYS A 412 36.72 0.67 3.16
C LYS A 412 37.64 1.13 4.29
N ILE A 413 37.09 1.80 5.29
CA ILE A 413 37.84 2.23 6.49
C ILE A 413 38.36 1.00 7.25
N SER A 414 37.53 -0.01 7.45
CA SER A 414 37.91 -1.28 8.09
C SER A 414 39.04 -2.00 7.33
N ASN A 415 38.92 -2.04 5.98
CA ASN A 415 39.97 -2.62 5.15
C ASN A 415 41.29 -1.82 5.19
N ILE A 416 41.21 -0.50 5.29
CA ILE A 416 42.41 0.37 5.44
C ILE A 416 43.05 0.12 6.81
N ILE A 417 42.24 0.02 7.88
CA ILE A 417 42.71 -0.30 9.22
C ILE A 417 43.41 -1.68 9.22
N GLY A 418 42.78 -2.69 8.60
CA GLY A 418 43.37 -4.05 8.49
C GLY A 418 44.58 -4.17 7.54
N MET A 419 44.96 -3.09 6.80
CA MET A 419 46.21 -3.00 6.03
C MET A 419 47.31 -2.26 6.78
N ILE A 420 46.98 -1.66 7.93
CA ILE A 420 47.92 -0.87 8.75
C ILE A 420 48.45 -1.70 9.94
N ASP A 421 47.71 -2.75 10.36
CA ASP A 421 48.17 -3.81 11.27
C ASP A 421 48.95 -4.90 10.49
#